data_a99090781d97e544e73e5b288ba50596
#
_entry.id   a99090781d97e544e73e5b288ba50596
#
_cell.length_a   1.000
_cell.length_b   1.000
_cell.length_c   1.000
_cell.angle_alpha   90.00
_cell.angle_beta   90.00
_cell.angle_gamma   90.00
#
_symmetry.space_group_name_H-M   'P 1'
#
loop_
_entity.id
_entity.type
_entity.pdbx_description
1 polymer ?
#
loop_
_entity_poly.entity_id
_entity_poly.type
_entity_poly.pdbx_seq_one_letter_code
_entity_poly.pdbx_strand_id
1 'polypeptide(L)'
;MPEIIKTKFNTPFYEKISEKLNNDQLVILPTETVYGLAGNGLSLKAIKSIYQIKNRPIKKKLILHCSSISMVQKYFELDQDNLKVAQKYWPGPLTLIL
;
A
#
# COMPACT_ATOMS: atom_id res chain seq x y z
N MET A 1 -19.60 9.64 -6.02
CA MET A 1 -18.61 10.57 -6.59
C MET A 1 -17.31 10.52 -5.80
N PRO A 2 -16.17 10.44 -6.46
CA PRO A 2 -14.89 10.56 -5.76
C PRO A 2 -14.74 11.92 -5.07
N GLU A 3 -14.16 11.91 -3.90
CA GLU A 3 -13.82 13.11 -3.16
C GLU A 3 -12.37 13.50 -3.46
N ILE A 4 -12.13 14.78 -3.79
CA ILE A 4 -10.78 15.30 -3.99
C ILE A 4 -10.39 16.08 -2.74
N ILE A 5 -9.28 15.66 -2.12
CA ILE A 5 -8.74 16.29 -0.91
C ILE A 5 -7.48 17.05 -1.29
N LYS A 6 -7.53 18.38 -1.21
CA LYS A 6 -6.39 19.27 -1.43
C LYS A 6 -5.91 19.76 -0.08
N THR A 7 -4.89 19.14 0.48
CA THR A 7 -4.38 19.50 1.80
C THR A 7 -2.90 19.15 1.93
N LYS A 8 -2.29 19.64 3.01
CA LYS A 8 -0.94 19.25 3.38
C LYS A 8 -0.95 17.84 3.98
N PHE A 9 0.13 17.10 3.78
CA PHE A 9 0.34 15.82 4.42
C PHE A 9 0.67 16.03 5.90
N ASN A 10 -0.37 16.01 6.72
CA ASN A 10 -0.28 16.21 8.17
C ASN A 10 -1.09 15.13 8.89
N THR A 11 -1.04 15.11 10.23
CA THR A 11 -1.72 14.10 11.03
C THR A 11 -3.22 14.00 10.73
N PRO A 12 -4.01 15.10 10.66
CA PRO A 12 -5.41 14.99 10.29
C PRO A 12 -5.65 14.37 8.91
N PHE A 13 -4.78 14.65 7.94
CA PHE A 13 -4.85 14.04 6.62
C PHE A 13 -4.63 12.52 6.69
N TYR A 14 -3.58 12.07 7.41
CA TYR A 14 -3.29 10.66 7.56
C TYR A 14 -4.38 9.91 8.30
N GLU A 15 -4.97 10.50 9.32
CA GLU A 15 -6.10 9.92 10.05
C GLU A 15 -7.32 9.73 9.14
N LYS A 16 -7.62 10.72 8.30
CA LYS A 16 -8.72 10.65 7.34
C LYS A 16 -8.51 9.52 6.31
N ILE A 17 -7.29 9.40 5.80
CA ILE A 17 -6.95 8.34 4.84
C ILE A 17 -7.03 6.96 5.50
N SER A 18 -6.51 6.81 6.71
CA SER A 18 -6.58 5.57 7.48
C SER A 18 -8.02 5.14 7.73
N GLU A 19 -8.89 6.06 8.07
CA GLU A 19 -10.32 5.80 8.28
C GLU A 19 -10.98 5.27 7.01
N LYS A 20 -10.71 5.90 5.86
CA LYS A 20 -11.22 5.44 4.56
C LYS A 20 -10.74 4.03 4.23
N LEU A 21 -9.45 3.76 4.41
CA LEU A 21 -8.87 2.44 4.17
C LEU A 21 -9.45 1.38 5.09
N ASN A 22 -9.66 1.69 6.36
CA ASN A 22 -10.26 0.78 7.33
C ASN A 22 -11.74 0.49 7.03
N ASN A 23 -12.41 1.34 6.28
CA ASN A 23 -13.79 1.15 5.81
C ASN A 23 -13.85 0.52 4.40
N ASP A 24 -12.79 -0.15 3.97
CA ASP A 24 -12.68 -0.83 2.67
C ASP A 24 -12.81 0.10 1.45
N GLN A 25 -12.64 1.41 1.67
CA GLN A 25 -12.64 2.39 0.59
C GLN A 25 -11.28 2.45 -0.07
N LEU A 26 -11.28 2.80 -1.35
CA LEU A 26 -10.05 3.00 -2.11
C LEU A 26 -9.67 4.48 -2.11
N VAL A 27 -8.37 4.75 -2.18
CA VAL A 27 -7.83 6.11 -2.26
C VAL A 27 -6.79 6.19 -3.37
N ILE A 28 -6.66 7.35 -3.98
CA ILE A 28 -5.59 7.63 -4.92
C ILE A 28 -4.58 8.53 -4.23
N LEU A 29 -3.34 8.04 -4.12
CA LEU A 29 -2.27 8.71 -3.40
C LEU A 29 -1.10 8.99 -4.32
N PRO A 30 -0.39 10.11 -4.13
CA PRO A 30 0.87 10.33 -4.84
C PRO A 30 1.95 9.37 -4.33
N THR A 31 2.77 8.89 -5.25
CA THR A 31 3.96 8.09 -4.95
C THR A 31 5.19 8.80 -5.48
N GLU A 32 6.37 8.18 -5.36
CA GLU A 32 7.62 8.76 -5.87
C GLU A 32 7.64 8.90 -7.40
N THR A 33 6.77 8.19 -8.11
CA THR A 33 6.72 8.21 -9.59
C THR A 33 5.40 8.76 -10.11
N VAL A 34 4.29 8.08 -9.81
CA VAL A 34 2.94 8.40 -10.31
C VAL A 34 1.93 8.28 -9.18
N TYR A 35 0.71 8.74 -9.39
CA TYR A 35 -0.39 8.46 -8.46
C TYR A 35 -0.73 6.97 -8.47
N GLY A 36 -1.00 6.42 -7.30
CA GLY A 36 -1.37 5.02 -7.12
C GLY A 36 -2.76 4.85 -6.53
N LEU A 37 -3.49 3.86 -7.00
CA LEU A 37 -4.75 3.44 -6.40
C LEU A 37 -4.46 2.46 -5.28
N ALA A 38 -4.90 2.77 -4.07
CA ALA A 38 -4.58 2.00 -2.87
C ALA A 38 -5.84 1.58 -2.11
N GLY A 39 -5.75 0.45 -1.46
CA GLY A 39 -6.76 -0.09 -0.56
C GLY A 39 -6.11 -0.85 0.58
N ASN A 40 -6.92 -1.25 1.56
CA ASN A 40 -6.44 -2.06 2.67
C ASN A 40 -6.03 -3.46 2.17
N GLY A 41 -4.74 -3.78 2.27
CA GLY A 41 -4.20 -5.07 1.83
C GLY A 41 -4.71 -6.28 2.60
N LEU A 42 -5.37 -6.08 3.74
CA LEU A 42 -6.00 -7.14 4.54
C LEU A 42 -7.49 -7.29 4.24
N SER A 43 -8.04 -6.46 3.36
CA SER A 43 -9.46 -6.51 2.98
C SER A 43 -9.63 -7.14 1.61
N LEU A 44 -10.25 -8.31 1.55
CA LEU A 44 -10.57 -8.96 0.28
C LEU A 44 -11.49 -8.09 -0.58
N LYS A 45 -12.44 -7.39 0.04
CA LYS A 45 -13.35 -6.48 -0.64
C LYS A 45 -12.59 -5.34 -1.33
N ALA A 46 -11.65 -4.71 -0.62
CA ALA A 46 -10.83 -3.63 -1.17
C ALA A 46 -9.95 -4.14 -2.32
N ILE A 47 -9.32 -5.30 -2.16
CA ILE A 47 -8.47 -5.91 -3.19
C ILE A 47 -9.28 -6.19 -4.45
N LYS A 48 -10.45 -6.81 -4.32
CA LYS A 48 -11.34 -7.07 -5.46
C LYS A 48 -11.76 -5.78 -6.16
N SER A 49 -12.04 -4.73 -5.41
CA SER A 49 -12.40 -3.42 -5.97
C SER A 49 -11.28 -2.83 -6.80
N ILE A 50 -10.02 -2.97 -6.38
CA ILE A 50 -8.85 -2.51 -7.15
C ILE A 50 -8.79 -3.23 -8.50
N TYR A 51 -8.91 -4.56 -8.50
CA TYR A 51 -8.88 -5.34 -9.74
C TYR A 51 -10.02 -4.97 -10.69
N GLN A 52 -11.21 -4.75 -10.16
CA GLN A 52 -12.38 -4.35 -10.95
C GLN A 52 -12.22 -2.97 -11.57
N ILE A 53 -11.83 -1.97 -10.78
CA ILE A 53 -11.68 -0.58 -11.26
C ILE A 53 -10.59 -0.48 -12.33
N LYS A 54 -9.49 -1.18 -12.14
CA LYS A 54 -8.37 -1.16 -13.09
C LYS A 54 -8.53 -2.15 -14.24
N ASN A 55 -9.58 -2.97 -14.23
CA ASN A 55 -9.75 -4.06 -15.18
C ASN A 55 -8.47 -4.92 -15.28
N ARG A 56 -7.89 -5.23 -14.11
CA ARG A 56 -6.60 -5.91 -13.99
C ARG A 56 -6.80 -7.42 -13.89
N PRO A 57 -6.06 -8.24 -14.65
CA PRO A 57 -6.12 -9.69 -14.50
C PRO A 57 -5.67 -10.12 -13.09
N ILE A 58 -6.41 -11.06 -12.47
CA ILE A 58 -6.14 -11.52 -11.10
C ILE A 58 -4.73 -12.10 -10.94
N LYS A 59 -4.19 -12.71 -11.99
CA LYS A 59 -2.83 -13.28 -11.97
C LYS A 59 -1.72 -12.22 -11.90
N LYS A 60 -2.01 -10.95 -12.18
CA LYS A 60 -1.07 -9.84 -11.97
C LYS A 60 -1.13 -9.40 -10.52
N LYS A 61 -0.05 -9.62 -9.78
CA LYS A 61 0.00 -9.33 -8.34
C LYS A 61 -0.02 -7.83 -8.06
N LEU A 62 -0.44 -7.50 -6.85
CA LEU A 62 -0.38 -6.14 -6.32
C LEU A 62 0.81 -6.03 -5.36
N ILE A 63 1.32 -4.81 -5.20
CA ILE A 63 2.39 -4.52 -4.25
C ILE A 63 1.76 -4.21 -2.90
N LEU A 64 2.25 -4.88 -1.84
CA LEU A 64 1.87 -4.56 -0.47
C LEU A 64 2.87 -3.56 0.10
N HIS A 65 2.37 -2.41 0.56
CA HIS A 65 3.16 -1.41 1.26
C HIS A 65 3.01 -1.59 2.76
N CYS A 66 4.14 -1.61 3.46
CA CYS A 66 4.20 -1.78 4.91
C CYS A 66 4.93 -0.60 5.55
N SER A 67 4.56 -0.26 6.77
CA SER A 67 5.13 0.87 7.50
C SER A 67 6.48 0.55 8.16
N SER A 68 6.81 -0.73 8.31
CA SER A 68 8.04 -1.17 8.99
C SER A 68 8.45 -2.57 8.54
N ILE A 69 9.72 -2.92 8.78
CA ILE A 69 10.23 -4.28 8.58
C ILE A 69 9.49 -5.26 9.48
N SER A 70 9.19 -4.87 10.70
CA SER A 70 8.42 -5.68 11.64
C SER A 70 7.05 -6.06 11.07
N MET A 71 6.37 -5.14 10.41
CA MET A 71 5.10 -5.42 9.74
C MET A 71 5.27 -6.37 8.56
N VAL A 72 6.33 -6.22 7.78
CA VAL A 72 6.64 -7.14 6.68
C VAL A 72 6.84 -8.56 7.20
N GLN A 73 7.59 -8.72 8.30
CA GLN A 73 7.84 -10.03 8.90
C GLN A 73 6.58 -10.71 9.43
N LYS A 74 5.54 -9.93 9.71
CA LYS A 74 4.23 -10.47 10.12
C LYS A 74 3.50 -11.18 8.98
N TYR A 75 3.70 -10.73 7.75
CA TYR A 75 2.94 -11.22 6.57
C TYR A 75 3.79 -11.99 5.56
N PHE A 76 5.11 -11.87 5.63
CA PHE A 76 6.05 -12.50 4.70
C PHE A 76 7.20 -13.14 5.46
N GLU A 77 7.80 -14.15 4.84
CA GLU A 77 9.05 -14.71 5.32
C GLU A 77 10.22 -13.89 4.78
N LEU A 78 11.00 -13.31 5.67
CA LEU A 78 12.25 -12.61 5.35
C LEU A 78 13.41 -13.48 5.78
N ASP A 79 14.13 -14.05 4.81
CA ASP A 79 15.40 -14.70 5.11
C ASP A 79 16.47 -13.65 5.48
N GLN A 80 17.65 -14.11 5.92
CA GLN A 80 18.69 -13.19 6.39
C GLN A 80 19.21 -12.27 5.30
N ASP A 81 19.32 -12.75 4.06
CA ASP A 81 19.80 -11.95 2.93
C ASP A 81 18.80 -10.85 2.58
N ASN A 82 17.52 -11.20 2.49
CA ASN A 82 16.45 -10.21 2.24
C ASN A 82 16.32 -9.21 3.37
N LEU A 83 16.50 -9.65 4.63
CA LEU A 83 16.47 -8.75 5.77
C LEU A 83 17.61 -7.72 5.70
N LYS A 84 18.81 -8.14 5.34
CA LYS A 84 19.95 -7.22 5.17
C LYS A 84 19.68 -6.19 4.08
N VAL A 85 19.14 -6.62 2.96
CA VAL A 85 18.77 -5.72 1.86
C VAL A 85 17.70 -4.72 2.31
N ALA A 86 16.66 -5.20 3.01
CA ALA A 86 15.61 -4.34 3.54
C ALA A 86 16.16 -3.31 4.53
N GLN A 87 17.01 -3.71 5.46
CA GLN A 87 17.63 -2.81 6.43
C GLN A 87 18.51 -1.74 5.79
N LYS A 88 19.13 -2.07 4.65
CA LYS A 88 20.00 -1.13 3.93
C LYS A 88 19.23 -0.12 3.10
N TYR A 89 18.16 -0.54 2.43
CA TYR A 89 17.47 0.29 1.42
C TYR A 89 16.11 0.82 1.85
N TRP A 90 15.50 0.27 2.89
CA TRP A 90 14.24 0.76 3.42
C TRP A 90 14.45 1.67 4.64
N PRO A 91 13.67 2.74 4.76
CA PRO A 91 12.68 3.21 3.79
C PRO A 91 13.32 3.74 2.51
N GLY A 92 12.70 3.46 1.37
CA GLY A 92 13.20 3.90 0.07
C GLY A 92 12.52 3.16 -1.09
N PRO A 93 12.85 3.53 -2.34
CA PRO A 93 12.15 3.02 -3.52
C PRO A 93 12.67 1.64 -3.96
N LEU A 94 12.56 0.67 -3.08
CA LEU A 94 12.93 -0.71 -3.37
C LEU A 94 11.74 -1.64 -3.10
N THR A 95 11.36 -2.43 -4.10
CA THR A 95 10.38 -3.51 -3.96
C THR A 95 11.10 -4.84 -3.89
N LEU A 96 10.79 -5.64 -2.87
CA LEU A 96 11.28 -7.01 -2.74
C LEU A 96 10.18 -8.00 -3.14
N ILE A 97 10.59 -9.09 -3.80
CA ILE A 97 9.72 -10.22 -4.09
C ILE A 97 10.00 -11.30 -3.05
N LEU A 98 9.00 -11.61 -2.24
CA LEU A 98 9.12 -12.52 -1.10
C LEU A 98 8.19 -13.72 -1.25
#